data_8a9028b7ba58c20bc157bea7c2546ec0
#
_entry.id   8a9028b7ba58c20bc157bea7c2546ec0
#
_cell.length_a   1.000
_cell.length_b   1.000
_cell.length_c   1.000
_cell.angle_alpha   90.00
_cell.angle_beta   90.00
_cell.angle_gamma   90.00
#
_symmetry.space_group_name_H-M   'P 1'
#
loop_
_entity.id
_entity.type
_entity.pdbx_description
1 polymer ?
#
loop_
_entity_poly.entity_id
_entity_poly.type
_entity_poly.pdbx_seq_one_letter_code
_entity_poly.pdbx_strand_id
1 'polypeptide(L)'
;MNETKETFREVNESYTIKEAIDEAKRCLNCKNPSCKKGCPIENDIPDFIHQLSMGNMGDAMRIINEKSNLPAICGRVCPHEKQCQGHCVLYAKGKGIQIGKLERFIADFDTEMNLIREKLPQKTRGKIAVIGSGPAGLTVAGDLARQGFNVTIFEGQSEAGGVLMYGIPEYRLPKAVVTKEIKKIEALGVNFVLNCLVGKDITVDQMFEQGYDAIFIGTGTALPKSLDVPGSKFRGIIQSSYLLHMVSIFNQNVINRDAVPLKEGDRVAVIGCGNVAMDAARTSVRMGASSVTVLYHRTEADMSAIPSEYQEAVKEGVKFMWKTSTKEFLGNEEGKVTGIRAETPKGIQDLPFDRVLLAIGSRPANRIVSTTTGIDVDETGYVIVKERPYGMTTRKGVFAGGDVVHRPHTVVLAMKAAKQVAAGIAQYVDAVKLLEE
;
A
#
# COMPACT_ATOMS: atom_id res chain seq x y z
N MET A 1 14.62 -7.55 -24.78
CA MET A 1 14.58 -6.59 -23.65
C MET A 1 13.43 -5.55 -23.73
N ASN A 2 12.85 -5.31 -24.89
CA ASN A 2 11.73 -4.33 -25.03
C ASN A 2 10.33 -4.89 -24.75
N GLU A 3 10.06 -6.16 -25.05
CA GLU A 3 8.72 -6.77 -24.87
C GLU A 3 8.27 -6.84 -23.41
N THR A 4 9.18 -7.11 -22.47
CA THR A 4 8.85 -7.21 -21.06
C THR A 4 8.41 -5.86 -20.46
N LYS A 5 8.96 -4.75 -20.95
CA LYS A 5 8.57 -3.40 -20.48
C LYS A 5 7.17 -2.98 -20.94
N GLU A 6 6.76 -3.39 -22.14
CA GLU A 6 5.39 -3.13 -22.61
C GLU A 6 4.36 -3.92 -21.82
N THR A 7 4.68 -5.16 -21.42
CA THR A 7 3.80 -6.04 -20.65
C THR A 7 3.48 -5.49 -19.25
N PHE A 8 4.39 -4.68 -18.65
CA PHE A 8 4.22 -4.05 -17.35
C PHE A 8 3.84 -2.57 -17.43
N ARG A 9 3.51 -2.03 -18.60
CA ARG A 9 3.01 -0.67 -18.75
C ARG A 9 1.72 -0.48 -17.93
N GLU A 10 1.51 0.73 -17.39
CA GLU A 10 0.31 1.10 -16.65
C GLU A 10 -0.95 0.82 -17.49
N VAL A 11 -1.85 -0.01 -16.94
CA VAL A 11 -3.05 -0.47 -17.66
C VAL A 11 -4.19 0.54 -17.63
N ASN A 12 -4.23 1.41 -16.62
CA ASN A 12 -5.26 2.45 -16.50
C ASN A 12 -4.81 3.72 -17.22
N GLU A 13 -5.51 4.11 -18.26
CA GLU A 13 -5.24 5.36 -18.98
C GLU A 13 -5.69 6.58 -18.17
N SER A 14 -4.89 7.66 -18.25
CA SER A 14 -5.25 8.96 -17.69
C SER A 14 -6.21 9.68 -18.61
N TYR A 15 -6.93 10.68 -18.09
CA TYR A 15 -7.69 11.60 -18.90
C TYR A 15 -6.79 12.60 -19.65
N THR A 16 -7.23 13.03 -20.82
CA THR A 16 -6.79 14.29 -21.43
C THR A 16 -7.40 15.45 -20.64
N ILE A 17 -6.85 16.65 -20.80
CA ILE A 17 -7.38 17.88 -20.15
C ILE A 17 -8.87 18.07 -20.45
N LYS A 18 -9.28 17.88 -21.71
CA LYS A 18 -10.67 18.02 -22.12
C LYS A 18 -11.57 17.00 -21.43
N GLU A 19 -11.18 15.72 -21.46
CA GLU A 19 -11.95 14.64 -20.81
C GLU A 19 -12.09 14.87 -19.30
N ALA A 20 -11.01 15.31 -18.62
CA ALA A 20 -11.03 15.61 -17.20
C ALA A 20 -12.01 16.75 -16.86
N ILE A 21 -11.99 17.84 -17.64
CA ILE A 21 -12.91 18.97 -17.47
C ILE A 21 -14.35 18.56 -17.77
N ASP A 22 -14.58 17.79 -18.84
CA ASP A 22 -15.92 17.33 -19.21
C ASP A 22 -16.50 16.38 -18.16
N GLU A 23 -15.68 15.47 -17.60
CA GLU A 23 -16.08 14.59 -16.48
C GLU A 23 -16.34 15.41 -15.21
N ALA A 24 -15.50 16.40 -14.90
CA ALA A 24 -15.66 17.27 -13.74
C ALA A 24 -16.95 18.08 -13.76
N LYS A 25 -17.37 18.57 -14.94
CA LYS A 25 -18.65 19.30 -15.16
C LYS A 25 -19.89 18.45 -14.87
N ARG A 26 -19.78 17.13 -14.88
CA ARG A 26 -20.88 16.23 -14.51
C ARG A 26 -21.15 16.21 -13.00
N CYS A 27 -20.21 16.69 -12.18
CA CYS A 27 -20.36 16.71 -10.73
C CYS A 27 -21.49 17.69 -10.34
N LEU A 28 -22.40 17.21 -9.48
CA LEU A 28 -23.54 18.00 -9.01
C LEU A 28 -23.18 19.01 -7.91
N ASN A 29 -21.94 19.05 -7.46
CA ASN A 29 -21.47 19.88 -6.36
C ASN A 29 -22.42 19.85 -5.14
N CYS A 30 -22.69 18.63 -4.62
CA CYS A 30 -23.69 18.37 -3.59
C CYS A 30 -23.38 19.12 -2.28
N LYS A 31 -24.39 19.79 -1.70
CA LYS A 31 -24.26 20.47 -0.40
C LYS A 31 -23.86 19.51 0.74
N ASN A 32 -24.36 18.25 0.70
CA ASN A 32 -24.02 17.20 1.64
C ASN A 32 -23.38 16.03 0.87
N PRO A 33 -22.07 16.08 0.55
CA PRO A 33 -21.44 15.17 -0.38
C PRO A 33 -21.20 13.79 0.27
N SER A 34 -21.94 12.78 -0.15
CA SER A 34 -21.73 11.39 0.28
C SER A 34 -20.36 10.85 -0.16
N CYS A 35 -19.84 11.31 -1.29
CA CYS A 35 -18.50 10.93 -1.76
C CYS A 35 -17.39 11.34 -0.78
N LYS A 36 -17.47 12.53 -0.14
CA LYS A 36 -16.55 12.95 0.92
C LYS A 36 -16.62 12.00 2.10
N LYS A 37 -17.82 11.64 2.57
CA LYS A 37 -18.01 10.66 3.67
C LYS A 37 -17.51 9.26 3.32
N GLY A 38 -17.57 8.89 2.04
CA GLY A 38 -17.03 7.64 1.53
C GLY A 38 -15.50 7.62 1.38
N CYS A 39 -14.84 8.78 1.46
CA CYS A 39 -13.39 8.88 1.44
C CYS A 39 -12.84 8.71 2.87
N PRO A 40 -11.94 7.73 3.14
CA PRO A 40 -11.41 7.52 4.47
C PRO A 40 -10.68 8.73 5.09
N ILE A 41 -10.04 9.57 4.28
CA ILE A 41 -9.37 10.81 4.70
C ILE A 41 -10.26 12.05 4.55
N GLU A 42 -11.53 11.87 4.18
CA GLU A 42 -12.52 12.94 4.03
C GLU A 42 -12.05 14.08 3.09
N ASN A 43 -11.45 13.70 1.94
CA ASN A 43 -11.00 14.66 0.95
C ASN A 43 -12.16 15.53 0.44
N ASP A 44 -11.93 16.82 0.22
CA ASP A 44 -12.95 17.79 -0.19
C ASP A 44 -13.26 17.64 -1.70
N ILE A 45 -13.87 16.50 -2.03
CA ILE A 45 -14.09 16.00 -3.39
C ILE A 45 -14.91 16.96 -4.25
N PRO A 46 -16.08 17.49 -3.83
CA PRO A 46 -16.81 18.43 -4.66
C PRO A 46 -16.01 19.69 -4.96
N ASP A 47 -15.23 20.17 -4.01
CA ASP A 47 -14.52 21.43 -4.12
C ASP A 47 -13.36 21.32 -5.12
N PHE A 48 -12.53 20.26 -5.04
CA PHE A 48 -11.47 20.09 -6.03
C PHE A 48 -12.01 19.78 -7.43
N ILE A 49 -13.14 19.04 -7.56
CA ILE A 49 -13.78 18.77 -8.85
C ILE A 49 -14.37 20.06 -9.42
N HIS A 50 -14.94 20.92 -8.59
CA HIS A 50 -15.44 22.21 -9.03
C HIS A 50 -14.32 23.09 -9.59
N GLN A 51 -13.18 23.21 -8.89
CA GLN A 51 -12.01 23.94 -9.39
C GLN A 51 -11.52 23.37 -10.74
N LEU A 52 -11.42 22.05 -10.84
CA LEU A 52 -11.06 21.38 -12.09
C LEU A 52 -12.03 21.72 -13.23
N SER A 53 -13.35 21.73 -12.97
CA SER A 53 -14.38 22.04 -13.96
C SER A 53 -14.25 23.45 -14.55
N MET A 54 -13.64 24.37 -13.79
CA MET A 54 -13.33 25.74 -14.21
C MET A 54 -11.92 25.88 -14.83
N GLY A 55 -11.13 24.81 -14.88
CA GLY A 55 -9.76 24.81 -15.36
C GLY A 55 -8.70 25.27 -14.34
N ASN A 56 -9.09 25.46 -13.05
CA ASN A 56 -8.20 25.92 -11.98
C ASN A 56 -7.43 24.74 -11.36
N MET A 57 -6.48 24.17 -12.12
CA MET A 57 -5.72 22.97 -11.72
C MET A 57 -4.95 23.15 -10.42
N GLY A 58 -4.31 24.34 -10.23
CA GLY A 58 -3.55 24.64 -9.02
C GLY A 58 -4.41 24.70 -7.77
N ASP A 59 -5.62 25.30 -7.85
CA ASP A 59 -6.54 25.33 -6.69
C ASP A 59 -7.13 23.95 -6.41
N ALA A 60 -7.44 23.17 -7.44
CA ALA A 60 -7.87 21.80 -7.27
C ALA A 60 -6.82 20.96 -6.51
N MET A 61 -5.54 21.09 -6.90
CA MET A 61 -4.45 20.37 -6.23
C MET A 61 -4.23 20.86 -4.79
N ARG A 62 -4.37 22.16 -4.54
CA ARG A 62 -4.23 22.74 -3.19
C ARG A 62 -5.26 22.14 -2.23
N ILE A 63 -6.52 22.02 -2.67
CA ILE A 63 -7.60 21.40 -1.90
C ILE A 63 -7.28 19.92 -1.61
N ILE A 64 -6.80 19.17 -2.61
CA ILE A 64 -6.41 17.77 -2.40
C ILE A 64 -5.30 17.64 -1.36
N ASN A 65 -4.27 18.50 -1.41
CA ASN A 65 -3.12 18.47 -0.52
C ASN A 65 -3.44 18.75 0.95
N GLU A 66 -4.58 19.41 1.25
CA GLU A 66 -5.02 19.61 2.63
C GLU A 66 -5.30 18.28 3.35
N LYS A 67 -5.70 17.26 2.61
CA LYS A 67 -6.09 15.95 3.15
C LYS A 67 -5.19 14.80 2.71
N SER A 68 -4.61 14.86 1.51
CA SER A 68 -3.85 13.76 0.92
C SER A 68 -2.37 14.12 0.74
N ASN A 69 -1.47 13.28 1.28
CA ASN A 69 -0.03 13.38 1.03
C ASN A 69 0.42 12.57 -0.20
N LEU A 70 -0.45 11.69 -0.72
CA LEU A 70 -0.12 10.74 -1.79
C LEU A 70 -1.24 10.70 -2.86
N PRO A 71 -1.65 11.85 -3.43
CA PRO A 71 -2.82 11.93 -4.31
C PRO A 71 -2.63 11.16 -5.62
N ALA A 72 -1.45 11.19 -6.24
CA ALA A 72 -1.18 10.44 -7.46
C ALA A 72 -1.27 8.92 -7.24
N ILE A 73 -0.98 8.46 -6.03
CA ILE A 73 -1.10 7.06 -5.62
C ILE A 73 -2.56 6.73 -5.29
N CYS A 74 -3.24 7.54 -4.48
CA CYS A 74 -4.65 7.35 -4.14
C CYS A 74 -5.53 7.28 -5.39
N GLY A 75 -5.33 8.18 -6.35
CA GLY A 75 -6.07 8.19 -7.61
C GLY A 75 -5.89 6.92 -8.47
N ARG A 76 -4.83 6.12 -8.20
CA ARG A 76 -4.54 4.86 -8.90
C ARG A 76 -4.99 3.60 -8.17
N VAL A 77 -4.80 3.55 -6.83
CA VAL A 77 -4.88 2.28 -6.09
C VAL A 77 -6.00 2.19 -5.06
N CYS A 78 -6.69 3.28 -4.76
CA CYS A 78 -7.86 3.23 -3.89
C CYS A 78 -8.98 2.38 -4.50
N PRO A 79 -9.73 1.62 -3.70
CA PRO A 79 -10.93 0.91 -4.14
C PRO A 79 -12.10 1.90 -4.29
N HIS A 80 -12.01 2.82 -5.27
CA HIS A 80 -12.93 3.94 -5.44
C HIS A 80 -14.39 3.53 -5.50
N GLU A 81 -14.69 2.37 -6.10
CA GLU A 81 -16.03 1.79 -6.20
C GLU A 81 -16.64 1.37 -4.85
N LYS A 82 -15.78 1.10 -3.85
CA LYS A 82 -16.20 0.81 -2.45
C LYS A 82 -16.07 2.04 -1.54
N GLN A 83 -15.49 3.13 -2.03
CA GLN A 83 -15.22 4.36 -1.29
C GLN A 83 -15.90 5.57 -1.93
N CYS A 84 -15.16 6.62 -2.23
CA CYS A 84 -15.69 7.90 -2.70
C CYS A 84 -16.61 7.78 -3.92
N GLN A 85 -16.18 7.06 -4.93
CA GLN A 85 -16.93 6.91 -6.19
C GLN A 85 -18.22 6.09 -5.98
N GLY A 86 -18.15 4.98 -5.23
CA GLY A 86 -19.33 4.17 -4.88
C GLY A 86 -20.36 4.92 -4.03
N HIS A 87 -19.94 5.98 -3.31
CA HIS A 87 -20.84 6.85 -2.55
C HIS A 87 -21.33 8.07 -3.34
N CYS A 88 -20.92 8.23 -4.60
CA CYS A 88 -21.46 9.29 -5.44
C CYS A 88 -22.94 9.07 -5.69
N VAL A 89 -23.77 10.12 -5.52
CA VAL A 89 -25.24 10.02 -5.72
C VAL A 89 -25.61 9.60 -7.14
N LEU A 90 -24.75 9.81 -8.12
CA LEU A 90 -24.92 9.36 -9.49
C LEU A 90 -24.55 7.88 -9.70
N TYR A 91 -23.85 7.25 -8.75
CA TYR A 91 -23.34 5.88 -8.90
C TYR A 91 -24.45 4.84 -9.03
N ALA A 92 -25.51 4.96 -8.24
CA ALA A 92 -26.66 4.06 -8.29
C ALA A 92 -27.40 4.07 -9.65
N LYS A 93 -27.21 5.14 -10.46
CA LYS A 93 -27.73 5.27 -11.81
C LYS A 93 -26.75 4.80 -12.90
N GLY A 94 -25.66 4.14 -12.52
CA GLY A 94 -24.58 3.73 -13.42
C GLY A 94 -23.76 4.89 -14.02
N LYS A 95 -23.89 6.10 -13.46
CA LYS A 95 -23.28 7.35 -13.99
C LYS A 95 -22.38 8.04 -12.95
N GLY A 96 -21.84 7.31 -11.97
CA GLY A 96 -20.95 7.83 -10.94
C GLY A 96 -19.77 8.60 -11.53
N ILE A 97 -19.38 9.68 -10.86
CA ILE A 97 -18.19 10.47 -11.23
C ILE A 97 -16.93 9.62 -11.02
N GLN A 98 -16.03 9.63 -11.99
CA GLN A 98 -14.76 8.91 -11.95
C GLN A 98 -13.73 9.65 -11.07
N ILE A 99 -14.04 9.75 -9.78
CA ILE A 99 -13.32 10.59 -8.80
C ILE A 99 -11.84 10.25 -8.75
N GLY A 100 -11.50 8.95 -8.72
CA GLY A 100 -10.10 8.52 -8.71
C GLY A 100 -9.33 8.93 -9.95
N LYS A 101 -9.94 8.85 -11.14
CA LYS A 101 -9.29 9.31 -12.38
C LYS A 101 -9.09 10.83 -12.39
N LEU A 102 -10.01 11.60 -11.81
CA LEU A 102 -9.87 13.05 -11.69
C LEU A 102 -8.78 13.42 -10.68
N GLU A 103 -8.74 12.78 -9.51
CA GLU A 103 -7.67 12.97 -8.52
C GLU A 103 -6.30 12.64 -9.11
N ARG A 104 -6.18 11.51 -9.80
CA ARG A 104 -4.99 11.11 -10.54
C ARG A 104 -4.57 12.17 -11.54
N PHE A 105 -5.50 12.62 -12.41
CA PHE A 105 -5.24 13.61 -13.45
C PHE A 105 -4.68 14.91 -12.86
N ILE A 106 -5.30 15.42 -11.80
CA ILE A 106 -4.86 16.66 -11.13
C ILE A 106 -3.45 16.48 -10.56
N ALA A 107 -3.19 15.35 -9.89
CA ALA A 107 -1.90 15.08 -9.25
C ALA A 107 -0.77 14.87 -10.26
N ASP A 108 -1.04 14.17 -11.38
CA ASP A 108 -0.08 13.98 -12.47
C ASP A 108 0.23 15.32 -13.15
N PHE A 109 -0.81 16.12 -13.43
CA PHE A 109 -0.67 17.45 -14.06
C PHE A 109 0.14 18.42 -13.19
N ASP A 110 -0.14 18.47 -11.87
CA ASP A 110 0.67 19.25 -10.92
C ASP A 110 2.13 18.83 -10.92
N THR A 111 2.37 17.52 -10.95
CA THR A 111 3.73 16.96 -10.96
C THR A 111 4.50 17.33 -12.24
N GLU A 112 3.84 17.38 -13.39
CA GLU A 112 4.45 17.74 -14.68
C GLU A 112 4.70 19.24 -14.77
N MET A 113 3.75 20.05 -14.31
CA MET A 113 3.78 21.49 -14.45
C MET A 113 4.40 22.22 -13.24
N ASN A 114 4.64 21.51 -12.13
CA ASN A 114 5.17 22.05 -10.88
C ASN A 114 4.37 23.28 -10.38
N LEU A 115 3.03 23.14 -10.35
CA LEU A 115 2.12 24.25 -10.08
C LEU A 115 2.15 24.70 -8.62
N ILE A 116 2.29 23.76 -7.69
CA ILE A 116 2.26 24.04 -6.25
C ILE A 116 3.66 23.98 -5.68
N ARG A 117 4.07 25.09 -5.06
CA ARG A 117 5.26 25.16 -4.20
C ARG A 117 4.81 25.51 -2.80
N GLU A 118 4.92 24.55 -1.89
CA GLU A 118 4.57 24.77 -0.49
C GLU A 118 5.62 25.66 0.19
N LYS A 119 5.15 26.69 0.91
CA LYS A 119 6.01 27.50 1.76
C LYS A 119 6.25 26.73 3.05
N LEU A 120 7.49 26.36 3.29
CA LEU A 120 7.85 25.56 4.46
C LEU A 120 7.93 26.43 5.72
N PRO A 121 7.36 25.97 6.86
CA PRO A 121 7.59 26.59 8.14
C PRO A 121 9.02 26.33 8.63
N GLN A 122 9.49 27.18 9.55
CA GLN A 122 10.74 26.91 10.27
C GLN A 122 10.61 25.59 11.08
N LYS A 123 11.67 24.78 11.10
CA LYS A 123 11.72 23.49 11.78
C LYS A 123 12.12 23.64 13.25
N THR A 124 11.24 24.21 14.08
CA THR A 124 11.52 24.57 15.47
C THR A 124 10.72 23.77 16.51
N ARG A 125 9.68 23.03 16.10
CA ARG A 125 8.77 22.35 17.03
C ARG A 125 9.34 21.09 17.69
N GLY A 126 10.31 20.44 17.06
CA GLY A 126 10.94 19.23 17.58
C GLY A 126 11.46 18.29 16.50
N LYS A 127 12.07 17.20 16.93
CA LYS A 127 12.74 16.22 16.10
C LYS A 127 12.03 14.87 16.19
N ILE A 128 11.55 14.35 15.07
CA ILE A 128 10.74 13.13 15.00
C ILE A 128 11.45 12.07 14.17
N ALA A 129 11.57 10.85 14.69
CA ALA A 129 11.97 9.69 13.94
C ALA A 129 10.74 8.92 13.44
N VAL A 130 10.74 8.55 12.17
CA VAL A 130 9.71 7.71 11.54
C VAL A 130 10.36 6.41 11.07
N ILE A 131 9.88 5.28 11.53
CA ILE A 131 10.41 3.96 11.17
C ILE A 131 9.51 3.33 10.11
N GLY A 132 10.04 3.20 8.89
CA GLY A 132 9.34 2.71 7.70
C GLY A 132 8.79 3.83 6.83
N SER A 133 9.02 3.71 5.53
CA SER A 133 8.65 4.67 4.48
C SER A 133 7.41 4.26 3.67
N GLY A 134 6.59 3.36 4.20
CA GLY A 134 5.30 3.01 3.60
C GLY A 134 4.28 4.15 3.70
N PRO A 135 3.03 3.93 3.24
CA PRO A 135 1.98 4.97 3.23
C PRO A 135 1.78 5.68 4.57
N ALA A 136 1.82 4.94 5.67
CA ALA A 136 1.67 5.51 7.02
C ALA A 136 2.87 6.42 7.38
N GLY A 137 4.10 5.93 7.18
CA GLY A 137 5.30 6.71 7.48
C GLY A 137 5.42 7.98 6.65
N LEU A 138 5.18 7.89 5.33
CA LEU A 138 5.17 9.05 4.44
C LEU A 138 4.10 10.08 4.86
N THR A 139 2.93 9.62 5.28
CA THR A 139 1.85 10.51 5.73
C THR A 139 2.19 11.21 7.03
N VAL A 140 2.66 10.48 8.06
CA VAL A 140 3.09 11.09 9.34
C VAL A 140 4.21 12.10 9.09
N ALA A 141 5.20 11.73 8.27
CA ALA A 141 6.32 12.60 7.99
C ALA A 141 5.91 13.89 7.28
N GLY A 142 5.07 13.79 6.25
CA GLY A 142 4.55 14.96 5.53
C GLY A 142 3.72 15.88 6.42
N ASP A 143 2.78 15.32 7.20
CA ASP A 143 1.93 16.10 8.08
C ASP A 143 2.73 16.83 9.19
N LEU A 144 3.70 16.16 9.80
CA LEU A 144 4.54 16.77 10.84
C LEU A 144 5.55 17.77 10.26
N ALA A 145 6.09 17.50 9.08
CA ALA A 145 6.98 18.43 8.41
C ALA A 145 6.27 19.75 8.08
N ARG A 146 5.03 19.69 7.61
CA ARG A 146 4.20 20.90 7.39
C ARG A 146 3.89 21.67 8.68
N GLN A 147 3.91 21.00 9.82
CA GLN A 147 3.69 21.60 11.13
C GLN A 147 4.97 22.17 11.77
N GLY A 148 6.13 22.10 11.10
CA GLY A 148 7.39 22.67 11.60
C GLY A 148 8.24 21.71 12.44
N PHE A 149 7.99 20.41 12.36
CA PHE A 149 8.88 19.38 12.94
C PHE A 149 10.03 19.06 11.99
N ASN A 150 11.19 18.72 12.58
CA ASN A 150 12.31 18.14 11.85
C ASN A 150 12.13 16.61 11.82
N VAL A 151 11.83 16.07 10.66
CA VAL A 151 11.44 14.65 10.51
C VAL A 151 12.50 13.88 9.75
N THR A 152 12.88 12.70 10.28
CA THR A 152 13.75 11.74 9.61
C THR A 152 13.04 10.40 9.49
N ILE A 153 12.94 9.87 8.27
CA ILE A 153 12.43 8.53 7.99
C ILE A 153 13.62 7.55 7.92
N PHE A 154 13.54 6.46 8.68
CA PHE A 154 14.47 5.33 8.65
C PHE A 154 13.81 4.18 7.88
N GLU A 155 14.45 3.74 6.80
CA GLU A 155 13.95 2.70 5.90
C GLU A 155 14.98 1.59 5.74
N GLY A 156 14.56 0.33 5.94
CA GLY A 156 15.45 -0.84 5.84
C GLY A 156 15.80 -1.23 4.40
N GLN A 157 15.05 -0.76 3.41
CA GLN A 157 15.28 -1.05 2.00
C GLN A 157 16.14 0.04 1.35
N SER A 158 16.63 -0.26 0.14
CA SER A 158 17.42 0.69 -0.68
C SER A 158 16.59 1.82 -1.29
N GLU A 159 15.28 1.61 -1.43
CA GLU A 159 14.34 2.60 -1.94
C GLU A 159 13.20 2.80 -0.96
N ALA A 160 12.76 4.04 -0.79
CA ALA A 160 11.61 4.36 0.03
C ALA A 160 10.29 4.01 -0.69
N GLY A 161 9.21 3.84 0.09
CA GLY A 161 7.86 3.61 -0.41
C GLY A 161 7.19 2.34 0.13
N GLY A 162 7.94 1.41 0.72
CA GLY A 162 7.40 0.17 1.28
C GLY A 162 6.57 -0.61 0.26
N VAL A 163 5.32 -0.96 0.59
CA VAL A 163 4.40 -1.69 -0.30
C VAL A 163 4.13 -0.97 -1.63
N LEU A 164 4.22 0.36 -1.68
CA LEU A 164 4.02 1.14 -2.90
C LEU A 164 5.15 0.85 -3.91
N MET A 165 6.37 0.72 -3.42
CA MET A 165 7.55 0.45 -4.23
C MET A 165 7.68 -1.05 -4.56
N TYR A 166 7.49 -1.93 -3.60
CA TYR A 166 7.85 -3.33 -3.70
C TYR A 166 6.67 -4.31 -3.78
N GLY A 167 5.46 -3.89 -3.38
CA GLY A 167 4.30 -4.77 -3.30
C GLY A 167 3.29 -4.58 -4.42
N ILE A 168 2.93 -3.34 -4.76
CA ILE A 168 1.96 -3.06 -5.82
C ILE A 168 2.67 -3.14 -7.17
N PRO A 169 2.16 -3.92 -8.16
CA PRO A 169 2.82 -4.07 -9.46
C PRO A 169 2.93 -2.78 -10.26
N GLU A 170 3.96 -2.71 -11.14
CA GLU A 170 4.24 -1.58 -12.03
C GLU A 170 3.04 -1.19 -12.89
N TYR A 171 2.31 -2.18 -13.43
CA TYR A 171 1.15 -1.94 -14.30
C TYR A 171 -0.06 -1.33 -13.58
N ARG A 172 -0.09 -1.34 -12.23
CA ARG A 172 -1.09 -0.64 -11.41
C ARG A 172 -0.56 0.66 -10.83
N LEU A 173 0.70 0.68 -10.43
CA LEU A 173 1.36 1.82 -9.80
C LEU A 173 2.80 1.93 -10.31
N PRO A 174 3.06 2.74 -11.35
CA PRO A 174 4.40 2.96 -11.85
C PRO A 174 5.35 3.48 -10.77
N LYS A 175 6.55 2.91 -10.67
CA LYS A 175 7.51 3.29 -9.61
C LYS A 175 8.00 4.73 -9.77
N ALA A 176 8.02 5.24 -10.99
CA ALA A 176 8.28 6.65 -11.24
C ALA A 176 7.27 7.59 -10.53
N VAL A 177 5.99 7.19 -10.43
CA VAL A 177 4.98 7.94 -9.68
C VAL A 177 5.28 7.91 -8.19
N VAL A 178 5.62 6.73 -7.64
CA VAL A 178 5.99 6.59 -6.23
C VAL A 178 7.19 7.46 -5.89
N THR A 179 8.24 7.42 -6.72
CA THR A 179 9.44 8.24 -6.52
C THR A 179 9.13 9.74 -6.55
N LYS A 180 8.24 10.19 -7.45
CA LYS A 180 7.82 11.59 -7.52
C LYS A 180 7.05 12.04 -6.27
N GLU A 181 6.16 11.21 -5.75
CA GLU A 181 5.44 11.51 -4.49
C GLU A 181 6.39 11.55 -3.28
N ILE A 182 7.38 10.65 -3.23
CA ILE A 182 8.42 10.68 -2.18
C ILE A 182 9.24 11.97 -2.27
N LYS A 183 9.63 12.41 -3.48
CA LYS A 183 10.34 13.68 -3.67
C LYS A 183 9.53 14.90 -3.22
N LYS A 184 8.21 14.87 -3.34
CA LYS A 184 7.35 15.92 -2.75
C LYS A 184 7.46 15.93 -1.22
N ILE A 185 7.53 14.77 -0.58
CA ILE A 185 7.74 14.67 0.88
C ILE A 185 9.15 15.13 1.27
N GLU A 186 10.19 14.77 0.51
CA GLU A 186 11.56 15.30 0.70
C GLU A 186 11.59 16.83 0.60
N ALA A 187 10.87 17.40 -0.39
CA ALA A 187 10.77 18.84 -0.57
C ALA A 187 10.14 19.57 0.62
N LEU A 188 9.38 18.87 1.49
CA LEU A 188 8.90 19.39 2.78
C LEU A 188 10.01 19.47 3.85
N GLY A 189 11.24 19.08 3.52
CA GLY A 189 12.38 19.04 4.44
C GLY A 189 12.42 17.76 5.28
N VAL A 190 11.83 16.67 4.82
CA VAL A 190 11.93 15.33 5.44
C VAL A 190 13.23 14.69 4.98
N ASN A 191 14.02 14.18 5.94
CA ASN A 191 15.24 13.43 5.65
C ASN A 191 14.93 11.94 5.53
N PHE A 192 15.65 11.23 4.65
CA PHE A 192 15.56 9.77 4.49
C PHE A 192 16.90 9.11 4.79
N VAL A 193 16.89 8.10 5.66
CA VAL A 193 18.03 7.22 5.96
C VAL A 193 17.65 5.83 5.46
N LEU A 194 18.09 5.52 4.24
CA LEU A 194 17.85 4.24 3.58
C LEU A 194 18.85 3.17 4.03
N ASN A 195 18.56 1.90 3.75
CA ASN A 195 19.39 0.75 4.16
C ASN A 195 19.64 0.70 5.67
N CYS A 196 18.73 1.25 6.48
CA CYS A 196 18.84 1.30 7.93
C CYS A 196 17.71 0.48 8.57
N LEU A 197 18.03 -0.71 9.04
CA LEU A 197 17.10 -1.62 9.68
C LEU A 197 17.02 -1.35 11.18
N VAL A 198 16.00 -0.63 11.61
CA VAL A 198 15.80 -0.32 13.04
C VAL A 198 15.59 -1.60 13.86
N GLY A 199 16.23 -1.66 15.02
CA GLY A 199 16.36 -2.87 15.85
C GLY A 199 17.56 -3.75 15.46
N LYS A 200 18.38 -3.33 14.46
CA LYS A 200 19.66 -3.93 14.11
C LYS A 200 20.77 -2.86 14.00
N ASP A 201 20.58 -1.90 13.08
CA ASP A 201 21.60 -0.88 12.77
C ASP A 201 21.49 0.32 13.70
N ILE A 202 20.30 0.62 14.19
CA ILE A 202 19.99 1.59 15.24
C ILE A 202 18.81 1.09 16.07
N THR A 203 18.82 1.37 17.37
CA THR A 203 17.70 1.04 18.28
C THR A 203 16.81 2.25 18.56
N VAL A 204 15.61 2.01 19.09
CA VAL A 204 14.71 3.06 19.56
C VAL A 204 15.35 3.88 20.69
N ASP A 205 16.09 3.24 21.59
CA ASP A 205 16.81 3.92 22.68
C ASP A 205 17.87 4.87 22.15
N GLN A 206 18.69 4.42 21.19
CA GLN A 206 19.68 5.26 20.52
C GLN A 206 19.07 6.45 19.77
N MET A 207 17.85 6.31 19.23
CA MET A 207 17.14 7.45 18.64
C MET A 207 16.80 8.50 19.70
N PHE A 208 16.31 8.11 20.86
CA PHE A 208 16.08 9.05 21.98
C PHE A 208 17.41 9.70 22.45
N GLU A 209 18.50 8.94 22.57
CA GLU A 209 19.84 9.47 22.88
C GLU A 209 20.33 10.48 21.83
N GLN A 210 19.93 10.34 20.56
CA GLN A 210 20.20 11.31 19.49
C GLN A 210 19.26 12.52 19.50
N GLY A 211 18.42 12.65 20.52
CA GLY A 211 17.55 13.81 20.74
C GLY A 211 16.29 13.81 19.89
N TYR A 212 15.77 12.65 19.48
CA TYR A 212 14.42 12.59 18.91
C TYR A 212 13.40 12.72 20.04
N ASP A 213 12.45 13.64 19.89
CA ASP A 213 11.40 13.93 20.88
C ASP A 213 10.30 12.86 20.88
N ALA A 214 10.03 12.26 19.72
CA ALA A 214 9.10 11.15 19.57
C ALA A 214 9.48 10.26 18.38
N ILE A 215 9.03 9.01 18.43
CA ILE A 215 9.30 7.98 17.43
C ILE A 215 8.00 7.40 16.93
N PHE A 216 7.83 7.28 15.62
CA PHE A 216 6.69 6.62 14.98
C PHE A 216 7.09 5.29 14.34
N ILE A 217 6.35 4.22 14.64
CA ILE A 217 6.52 2.89 14.04
C ILE A 217 5.44 2.70 12.97
N GLY A 218 5.86 2.69 11.70
CA GLY A 218 5.01 2.50 10.52
C GLY A 218 5.50 1.37 9.62
N THR A 219 6.02 0.29 10.20
CA THR A 219 6.68 -0.83 9.48
C THR A 219 5.73 -1.77 8.77
N GLY A 220 4.42 -1.59 8.91
CA GLY A 220 3.41 -2.42 8.27
C GLY A 220 3.47 -3.90 8.72
N THR A 221 3.14 -4.81 7.79
CA THR A 221 3.12 -6.25 8.01
C THR A 221 4.12 -6.95 7.08
N ALA A 222 5.35 -7.10 7.53
CA ALA A 222 6.46 -7.63 6.73
C ALA A 222 6.57 -9.16 6.74
N LEU A 223 5.92 -9.86 7.70
CA LEU A 223 6.00 -11.31 7.80
C LEU A 223 4.78 -11.96 7.15
N PRO A 224 4.95 -12.69 6.04
CA PRO A 224 3.86 -13.43 5.44
C PRO A 224 3.42 -14.61 6.33
N LYS A 225 2.13 -14.96 6.27
CA LYS A 225 1.59 -16.15 6.94
C LYS A 225 1.97 -17.40 6.15
N SER A 226 2.23 -18.49 6.89
CA SER A 226 2.44 -19.81 6.31
C SER A 226 1.12 -20.60 6.28
N LEU A 227 1.03 -21.55 5.37
CA LEU A 227 0.00 -22.57 5.34
C LEU A 227 0.60 -23.87 5.90
N ASP A 228 0.13 -24.28 7.07
CA ASP A 228 0.64 -25.46 7.76
C ASP A 228 -0.14 -26.72 7.30
N VAL A 229 0.33 -27.28 6.17
CA VAL A 229 -0.17 -28.54 5.60
C VAL A 229 1.03 -29.40 5.18
N PRO A 230 0.87 -30.72 5.01
CA PRO A 230 1.95 -31.58 4.51
C PRO A 230 2.55 -31.04 3.22
N GLY A 231 3.87 -31.15 3.08
CA GLY A 231 4.60 -30.70 1.90
C GLY A 231 4.90 -29.17 1.84
N SER A 232 4.56 -28.40 2.86
CA SER A 232 4.74 -26.92 2.89
C SER A 232 6.20 -26.44 2.71
N LYS A 233 7.17 -27.35 2.83
CA LYS A 233 8.62 -27.07 2.67
C LYS A 233 9.16 -27.35 1.26
N PHE A 234 8.35 -27.82 0.33
CA PHE A 234 8.81 -28.06 -1.05
C PHE A 234 9.25 -26.75 -1.72
N ARG A 235 10.35 -26.83 -2.48
CA ARG A 235 10.81 -25.74 -3.34
C ARG A 235 9.75 -25.42 -4.39
N GLY A 236 9.52 -24.14 -4.66
CA GLY A 236 8.51 -23.69 -5.61
C GLY A 236 7.19 -23.27 -4.92
N ILE A 237 7.08 -23.44 -3.59
CA ILE A 237 6.06 -22.78 -2.78
C ILE A 237 6.65 -21.46 -2.30
N ILE A 238 6.04 -20.34 -2.69
CA ILE A 238 6.60 -19.00 -2.53
C ILE A 238 5.53 -18.06 -1.95
N GLN A 239 5.95 -17.10 -1.18
CA GLN A 239 5.08 -16.03 -0.75
C GLN A 239 4.80 -15.06 -1.91
N SER A 240 3.54 -14.72 -2.13
CA SER A 240 3.15 -13.79 -3.19
C SER A 240 3.84 -12.43 -3.07
N SER A 241 4.00 -11.92 -1.85
CA SER A 241 4.74 -10.67 -1.59
C SER A 241 6.21 -10.76 -2.02
N TYR A 242 6.85 -11.92 -1.87
CA TYR A 242 8.22 -12.13 -2.34
C TYR A 242 8.30 -12.11 -3.86
N LEU A 243 7.38 -12.80 -4.57
CA LEU A 243 7.32 -12.73 -6.03
C LEU A 243 7.15 -11.29 -6.52
N LEU A 244 6.19 -10.55 -5.93
CA LEU A 244 5.91 -9.16 -6.32
C LEU A 244 7.14 -8.26 -6.09
N HIS A 245 7.84 -8.43 -4.97
CA HIS A 245 9.10 -7.73 -4.69
C HIS A 245 10.16 -8.05 -5.75
N MET A 246 10.41 -9.33 -6.04
CA MET A 246 11.41 -9.74 -7.03
C MET A 246 11.10 -9.22 -8.43
N VAL A 247 9.82 -9.23 -8.83
CA VAL A 247 9.40 -8.67 -10.12
C VAL A 247 9.53 -7.15 -10.14
N SER A 248 9.25 -6.48 -9.01
CA SER A 248 9.44 -5.02 -8.91
C SER A 248 10.90 -4.62 -9.14
N ILE A 249 11.86 -5.27 -8.46
CA ILE A 249 13.29 -4.97 -8.64
C ILE A 249 13.84 -5.46 -9.99
N PHE A 250 13.23 -6.50 -10.58
CA PHE A 250 13.51 -6.93 -11.96
C PHE A 250 13.09 -5.83 -12.96
N ASN A 251 11.89 -5.28 -12.84
CA ASN A 251 11.41 -4.19 -13.71
C ASN A 251 12.26 -2.91 -13.59
N GLN A 252 12.91 -2.71 -12.43
CA GLN A 252 13.86 -1.63 -12.18
C GLN A 252 15.29 -1.95 -12.69
N ASN A 253 15.52 -3.10 -13.30
CA ASN A 253 16.81 -3.61 -13.81
C ASN A 253 17.87 -3.82 -12.69
N VAL A 254 17.44 -4.06 -11.45
CA VAL A 254 18.34 -4.36 -10.32
C VAL A 254 18.79 -5.82 -10.34
N ILE A 255 17.92 -6.71 -10.81
CA ILE A 255 18.20 -8.15 -10.94
C ILE A 255 17.89 -8.65 -12.36
N ASN A 256 18.48 -9.79 -12.72
CA ASN A 256 18.18 -10.49 -13.97
C ASN A 256 16.92 -11.35 -13.85
N ARG A 257 16.34 -11.73 -15.02
CA ARG A 257 15.14 -12.58 -15.11
C ARG A 257 15.29 -13.91 -14.36
N ASP A 258 16.48 -14.51 -14.38
CA ASP A 258 16.75 -15.79 -13.73
C ASP A 258 16.66 -15.76 -12.20
N ALA A 259 16.80 -14.58 -11.60
CA ALA A 259 16.63 -14.39 -10.17
C ALA A 259 15.15 -14.32 -9.75
N VAL A 260 14.22 -14.11 -10.69
CA VAL A 260 12.78 -14.12 -10.41
C VAL A 260 12.32 -15.56 -10.19
N PRO A 261 11.63 -15.85 -9.05
CA PRO A 261 11.32 -17.24 -8.66
C PRO A 261 10.13 -17.85 -9.43
N LEU A 262 9.90 -17.43 -10.66
CA LEU A 262 8.89 -17.94 -11.58
C LEU A 262 9.50 -18.07 -12.98
N LYS A 263 9.32 -19.21 -13.62
CA LYS A 263 9.83 -19.51 -14.96
C LYS A 263 8.72 -19.32 -15.99
N GLU A 264 9.13 -18.99 -17.21
CA GLU A 264 8.22 -19.03 -18.36
C GLU A 264 7.70 -20.45 -18.56
N GLY A 265 6.41 -20.59 -18.88
CA GLY A 265 5.74 -21.88 -19.02
C GLY A 265 5.30 -22.54 -17.72
N ASP A 266 5.66 -22.03 -16.52
CA ASP A 266 5.18 -22.60 -15.25
C ASP A 266 3.64 -22.56 -15.17
N ARG A 267 3.03 -23.63 -14.65
CA ARG A 267 1.62 -23.68 -14.21
C ARG A 267 1.59 -23.17 -12.78
N VAL A 268 0.87 -22.08 -12.54
CA VAL A 268 0.90 -21.37 -11.26
C VAL A 268 -0.41 -21.53 -10.52
N ALA A 269 -0.36 -21.94 -9.25
CA ALA A 269 -1.47 -21.82 -8.31
C ALA A 269 -1.26 -20.59 -7.43
N VAL A 270 -2.32 -19.83 -7.18
CA VAL A 270 -2.34 -18.74 -6.19
C VAL A 270 -3.36 -19.10 -5.10
N ILE A 271 -2.92 -19.23 -3.86
CA ILE A 271 -3.80 -19.57 -2.72
C ILE A 271 -4.20 -18.29 -2.01
N GLY A 272 -5.51 -17.98 -2.01
CA GLY A 272 -6.09 -16.77 -1.47
C GLY A 272 -6.80 -15.92 -2.52
N CYS A 273 -7.67 -14.99 -2.11
CA CYS A 273 -8.48 -14.19 -3.04
C CYS A 273 -8.62 -12.72 -2.55
N GLY A 274 -7.51 -12.12 -2.11
CA GLY A 274 -7.38 -10.69 -1.80
C GLY A 274 -6.65 -9.95 -2.92
N ASN A 275 -6.42 -8.64 -2.73
CA ASN A 275 -5.71 -7.80 -3.72
C ASN A 275 -4.32 -8.36 -4.05
N VAL A 276 -3.57 -8.84 -3.05
CA VAL A 276 -2.25 -9.45 -3.26
C VAL A 276 -2.34 -10.70 -4.15
N ALA A 277 -3.44 -11.48 -4.03
CA ALA A 277 -3.65 -12.65 -4.89
C ALA A 277 -3.92 -12.23 -6.33
N MET A 278 -4.71 -11.17 -6.56
CA MET A 278 -4.95 -10.62 -7.90
C MET A 278 -3.64 -10.09 -8.51
N ASP A 279 -2.88 -9.32 -7.73
CA ASP A 279 -1.59 -8.79 -8.15
C ASP A 279 -0.59 -9.90 -8.52
N ALA A 280 -0.48 -10.95 -7.68
CA ALA A 280 0.39 -12.08 -7.92
C ALA A 280 -0.04 -12.90 -9.16
N ALA A 281 -1.34 -13.12 -9.32
CA ALA A 281 -1.88 -13.86 -10.47
C ALA A 281 -1.63 -13.11 -11.79
N ARG A 282 -2.01 -11.84 -11.87
CA ARG A 282 -1.80 -10.98 -13.04
C ARG A 282 -0.31 -10.78 -13.35
N THR A 283 0.53 -10.66 -12.32
CA THR A 283 1.99 -10.62 -12.48
C THR A 283 2.52 -11.94 -13.06
N SER A 284 2.00 -13.09 -12.61
CA SER A 284 2.42 -14.41 -13.14
C SER A 284 2.08 -14.57 -14.61
N VAL A 285 0.91 -14.09 -15.06
CA VAL A 285 0.54 -14.05 -16.48
C VAL A 285 1.57 -13.24 -17.27
N ARG A 286 1.90 -12.04 -16.81
CA ARG A 286 2.88 -11.14 -17.46
C ARG A 286 4.29 -11.70 -17.48
N MET A 287 4.63 -12.53 -16.52
CA MET A 287 5.92 -13.22 -16.45
C MET A 287 5.97 -14.50 -17.31
N GLY A 288 4.94 -14.78 -18.13
CA GLY A 288 4.93 -15.89 -19.08
C GLY A 288 4.49 -17.23 -18.49
N ALA A 289 3.74 -17.26 -17.39
CA ALA A 289 3.12 -18.50 -16.90
C ALA A 289 2.18 -19.09 -17.98
N SER A 290 2.24 -20.40 -18.20
CA SER A 290 1.38 -21.11 -19.18
C SER A 290 -0.09 -21.17 -18.72
N SER A 291 -0.31 -21.16 -17.41
CA SER A 291 -1.63 -21.05 -16.80
C SER A 291 -1.53 -20.53 -15.37
N VAL A 292 -2.52 -19.76 -14.95
CA VAL A 292 -2.64 -19.26 -13.59
C VAL A 292 -4.01 -19.59 -13.04
N THR A 293 -4.06 -20.24 -11.87
CA THR A 293 -5.31 -20.62 -11.20
C THR A 293 -5.30 -20.14 -9.76
N VAL A 294 -6.30 -19.34 -9.38
CA VAL A 294 -6.55 -18.90 -8.01
C VAL A 294 -7.40 -19.94 -7.31
N LEU A 295 -6.92 -20.45 -6.18
CA LEU A 295 -7.64 -21.37 -5.32
C LEU A 295 -8.18 -20.62 -4.09
N TYR A 296 -9.48 -20.70 -3.86
CA TYR A 296 -10.12 -20.03 -2.72
C TYR A 296 -11.11 -20.93 -2.00
N HIS A 297 -10.95 -21.04 -0.69
CA HIS A 297 -11.74 -21.94 0.15
C HIS A 297 -13.20 -21.51 0.36
N ARG A 298 -13.56 -20.27 -0.02
CA ARG A 298 -14.92 -19.72 0.05
C ARG A 298 -15.49 -19.49 -1.35
N THR A 299 -16.62 -18.78 -1.40
CA THR A 299 -17.31 -18.41 -2.64
C THR A 299 -16.74 -17.12 -3.22
N GLU A 300 -17.14 -16.80 -4.46
CA GLU A 300 -16.83 -15.53 -5.10
C GLU A 300 -17.36 -14.32 -4.30
N ALA A 301 -18.54 -14.45 -3.70
CA ALA A 301 -19.15 -13.41 -2.87
C ALA A 301 -18.32 -13.05 -1.61
N ASP A 302 -17.50 -14.00 -1.12
CA ASP A 302 -16.61 -13.80 0.04
C ASP A 302 -15.25 -13.21 -0.33
N MET A 303 -15.03 -12.91 -1.60
CA MET A 303 -13.78 -12.37 -2.10
C MET A 303 -13.49 -10.99 -1.50
N SER A 304 -12.28 -10.81 -0.96
CA SER A 304 -11.84 -9.53 -0.40
C SER A 304 -11.16 -8.61 -1.41
N ALA A 305 -10.80 -9.12 -2.59
CA ALA A 305 -10.22 -8.32 -3.66
C ALA A 305 -11.18 -7.22 -4.16
N ILE A 306 -10.60 -6.19 -4.77
CA ILE A 306 -11.36 -5.14 -5.45
C ILE A 306 -12.04 -5.77 -6.67
N PRO A 307 -13.37 -5.59 -6.87
CA PRO A 307 -14.09 -6.21 -7.99
C PRO A 307 -13.51 -5.91 -9.37
N SER A 308 -13.06 -4.67 -9.61
CA SER A 308 -12.40 -4.31 -10.87
C SER A 308 -11.11 -5.09 -11.10
N GLU A 309 -10.28 -5.31 -10.06
CA GLU A 309 -9.04 -6.09 -10.19
C GLU A 309 -9.31 -7.58 -10.45
N TYR A 310 -10.36 -8.13 -9.87
CA TYR A 310 -10.83 -9.47 -10.18
C TYR A 310 -11.26 -9.59 -11.65
N GLN A 311 -12.05 -8.64 -12.13
CA GLN A 311 -12.50 -8.63 -13.53
C GLN A 311 -11.33 -8.54 -14.52
N GLU A 312 -10.33 -7.70 -14.21
CA GLU A 312 -9.11 -7.63 -15.02
C GLU A 312 -8.32 -8.95 -15.00
N ALA A 313 -8.21 -9.61 -13.84
CA ALA A 313 -7.57 -10.92 -13.75
C ALA A 313 -8.29 -11.97 -14.63
N VAL A 314 -9.63 -11.97 -14.62
CA VAL A 314 -10.45 -12.86 -15.50
C VAL A 314 -10.20 -12.55 -16.97
N LYS A 315 -10.19 -11.28 -17.38
CA LYS A 315 -9.89 -10.86 -18.77
C LYS A 315 -8.49 -11.30 -19.23
N GLU A 316 -7.53 -11.29 -18.31
CA GLU A 316 -6.15 -11.74 -18.55
C GLU A 316 -6.00 -13.27 -18.55
N GLY A 317 -7.10 -14.02 -18.40
CA GLY A 317 -7.12 -15.48 -18.52
C GLY A 317 -6.83 -16.23 -17.22
N VAL A 318 -6.81 -15.55 -16.07
CA VAL A 318 -6.69 -16.19 -14.76
C VAL A 318 -7.94 -17.02 -14.47
N LYS A 319 -7.76 -18.28 -14.07
CA LYS A 319 -8.83 -19.19 -13.67
C LYS A 319 -9.07 -19.12 -12.17
N PHE A 320 -10.32 -19.37 -11.75
CA PHE A 320 -10.71 -19.37 -10.35
C PHE A 320 -11.38 -20.69 -9.96
N MET A 321 -10.92 -21.27 -8.85
CA MET A 321 -11.50 -22.45 -8.23
C MET A 321 -12.03 -22.07 -6.85
N TRP A 322 -13.34 -21.83 -6.79
CA TRP A 322 -14.06 -21.52 -5.56
C TRP A 322 -14.31 -22.75 -4.70
N LYS A 323 -14.50 -22.57 -3.38
CA LYS A 323 -14.75 -23.65 -2.40
C LYS A 323 -13.67 -24.74 -2.50
N THR A 324 -12.42 -24.33 -2.76
CA THR A 324 -11.28 -25.22 -2.96
C THR A 324 -10.24 -24.97 -1.88
N SER A 325 -10.03 -25.97 -1.02
CA SER A 325 -9.11 -25.93 0.13
C SER A 325 -7.89 -26.82 -0.10
N THR A 326 -6.70 -26.27 0.08
CA THR A 326 -5.44 -27.02 0.02
C THR A 326 -5.34 -27.94 1.22
N LYS A 327 -5.14 -29.26 0.99
CA LYS A 327 -4.92 -30.25 2.04
C LYS A 327 -3.46 -30.67 2.16
N GLU A 328 -2.76 -30.73 1.04
CA GLU A 328 -1.37 -31.18 0.96
C GLU A 328 -0.71 -30.58 -0.28
N PHE A 329 0.57 -30.27 -0.20
CA PHE A 329 1.40 -30.01 -1.37
C PHE A 329 2.08 -31.30 -1.83
N LEU A 330 1.98 -31.59 -3.11
CA LEU A 330 2.61 -32.75 -3.73
C LEU A 330 3.98 -32.34 -4.26
N GLY A 331 4.96 -33.22 -4.12
CA GLY A 331 6.33 -32.96 -4.56
C GLY A 331 6.99 -34.19 -5.15
N ASN A 332 8.12 -33.96 -5.82
CA ASN A 332 8.97 -35.02 -6.36
C ASN A 332 10.10 -35.38 -5.38
N GLU A 333 10.90 -36.42 -5.74
CA GLU A 333 12.05 -36.87 -4.95
C GLU A 333 13.13 -35.80 -4.75
N GLU A 334 13.20 -34.82 -5.64
CA GLU A 334 14.11 -33.69 -5.52
C GLU A 334 13.61 -32.60 -4.52
N GLY A 335 12.45 -32.80 -3.89
CA GLY A 335 11.84 -31.85 -2.97
C GLY A 335 11.28 -30.59 -3.66
N LYS A 336 10.83 -30.71 -4.93
CA LYS A 336 10.18 -29.64 -5.69
C LYS A 336 8.68 -29.89 -5.75
N VAL A 337 7.85 -28.85 -5.59
CA VAL A 337 6.40 -28.92 -5.74
C VAL A 337 6.02 -29.34 -7.18
N THR A 338 5.07 -30.24 -7.30
CA THR A 338 4.51 -30.74 -8.56
C THR A 338 3.00 -30.57 -8.64
N GLY A 339 2.34 -30.26 -7.53
CA GLY A 339 0.90 -30.07 -7.48
C GLY A 339 0.37 -29.80 -6.08
N ILE A 340 -0.95 -29.77 -6.02
CA ILE A 340 -1.72 -29.58 -4.78
C ILE A 340 -2.81 -30.64 -4.71
N ARG A 341 -2.89 -31.37 -3.60
CA ARG A 341 -4.07 -32.14 -3.22
C ARG A 341 -5.07 -31.21 -2.57
N ALA A 342 -6.18 -31.01 -3.23
CA ALA A 342 -7.20 -30.06 -2.81
C ALA A 342 -8.55 -30.73 -2.59
N GLU A 343 -9.27 -30.28 -1.56
CA GLU A 343 -10.70 -30.56 -1.41
C GLU A 343 -11.48 -29.55 -2.24
N THR A 344 -12.25 -30.08 -3.19
CA THR A 344 -13.06 -29.31 -4.13
C THR A 344 -14.55 -29.68 -3.97
N PRO A 345 -15.49 -28.95 -4.56
CA PRO A 345 -16.90 -29.36 -4.59
C PRO A 345 -17.15 -30.74 -5.22
N LYS A 346 -16.18 -31.27 -5.98
CA LYS A 346 -16.22 -32.59 -6.61
C LYS A 346 -15.45 -33.66 -5.83
N GLY A 347 -15.02 -33.37 -4.60
CA GLY A 347 -14.20 -34.24 -3.76
C GLY A 347 -12.70 -33.90 -3.81
N ILE A 348 -11.89 -34.79 -3.27
CA ILE A 348 -10.43 -34.64 -3.24
C ILE A 348 -9.87 -34.83 -4.65
N GLN A 349 -9.03 -33.89 -5.09
CA GLN A 349 -8.38 -33.89 -6.41
C GLN A 349 -6.91 -33.51 -6.29
N ASP A 350 -6.07 -34.16 -7.08
CA ASP A 350 -4.67 -33.78 -7.25
C ASP A 350 -4.55 -32.86 -8.49
N LEU A 351 -4.20 -31.61 -8.23
CA LEU A 351 -4.11 -30.53 -9.22
C LEU A 351 -2.63 -30.27 -9.55
N PRO A 352 -2.20 -30.41 -10.82
CA PRO A 352 -0.80 -30.26 -11.19
C PRO A 352 -0.40 -28.79 -11.29
N PHE A 353 0.66 -28.37 -10.56
CA PHE A 353 1.25 -27.04 -10.57
C PHE A 353 2.78 -27.11 -10.42
N ASP A 354 3.48 -26.22 -11.10
CA ASP A 354 4.93 -26.10 -11.04
C ASP A 354 5.38 -25.04 -10.01
N ARG A 355 4.48 -24.10 -9.67
CA ARG A 355 4.64 -23.05 -8.66
C ARG A 355 3.38 -22.88 -7.85
N VAL A 356 3.55 -22.56 -6.57
CA VAL A 356 2.45 -22.21 -5.67
C VAL A 356 2.78 -20.88 -5.00
N LEU A 357 1.88 -19.92 -5.12
CA LEU A 357 1.99 -18.60 -4.54
C LEU A 357 1.02 -18.48 -3.36
N LEU A 358 1.55 -18.20 -2.17
CA LEU A 358 0.74 -18.02 -0.97
C LEU A 358 0.37 -16.53 -0.83
N ALA A 359 -0.93 -16.22 -0.93
CA ALA A 359 -1.52 -14.89 -0.77
C ALA A 359 -2.54 -14.86 0.38
N ILE A 360 -2.19 -15.50 1.51
CA ILE A 360 -3.07 -15.72 2.67
C ILE A 360 -2.89 -14.68 3.79
N GLY A 361 -2.28 -13.56 3.46
CA GLY A 361 -2.06 -12.43 4.36
C GLY A 361 -0.69 -12.44 5.05
N SER A 362 -0.47 -11.40 5.84
CA SER A 362 0.77 -11.13 6.55
C SER A 362 0.49 -10.67 7.99
N ARG A 363 1.55 -10.55 8.78
CA ARG A 363 1.54 -10.03 10.15
C ARG A 363 2.73 -9.12 10.40
N PRO A 364 2.71 -8.26 11.44
CA PRO A 364 3.85 -7.44 11.81
C PRO A 364 5.09 -8.27 12.11
N ALA A 365 6.26 -7.72 11.77
CA ALA A 365 7.54 -8.26 12.23
C ALA A 365 7.80 -7.78 13.67
N ASN A 366 8.31 -8.67 14.51
CA ASN A 366 8.53 -8.39 15.92
C ASN A 366 9.90 -7.76 16.25
N ARG A 367 10.75 -7.48 15.26
CA ARG A 367 12.11 -7.01 15.49
C ARG A 367 12.18 -5.80 16.41
N ILE A 368 11.44 -4.72 16.13
CA ILE A 368 11.46 -3.50 16.94
C ILE A 368 10.96 -3.81 18.35
N VAL A 369 9.88 -4.55 18.50
CA VAL A 369 9.31 -4.92 19.79
C VAL A 369 10.26 -5.80 20.60
N SER A 370 10.94 -6.76 19.97
CA SER A 370 11.89 -7.64 20.64
C SER A 370 13.21 -6.97 21.04
N THR A 371 13.55 -5.84 20.42
CA THR A 371 14.77 -5.07 20.71
C THR A 371 14.50 -3.78 21.48
N THR A 372 13.25 -3.54 21.87
CA THR A 372 12.82 -2.31 22.57
C THR A 372 11.92 -2.66 23.74
N THR A 373 12.33 -2.33 24.95
CA THR A 373 11.55 -2.60 26.16
C THR A 373 10.30 -1.71 26.22
N GLY A 374 9.19 -2.23 26.71
CA GLY A 374 7.98 -1.45 27.05
C GLY A 374 7.04 -1.18 25.87
N ILE A 375 7.22 -1.88 24.74
CA ILE A 375 6.24 -1.90 23.63
C ILE A 375 5.49 -3.22 23.65
N ASP A 376 4.21 -3.18 24.00
CA ASP A 376 3.37 -4.36 24.04
C ASP A 376 2.69 -4.61 22.70
N VAL A 377 2.41 -5.90 22.44
CA VAL A 377 1.66 -6.38 21.27
C VAL A 377 0.52 -7.26 21.72
N ASP A 378 -0.50 -7.38 20.87
CA ASP A 378 -1.57 -8.33 21.07
C ASP A 378 -1.13 -9.79 20.77
N GLU A 379 -2.01 -10.75 21.00
CA GLU A 379 -1.75 -12.18 20.77
C GLU A 379 -1.38 -12.52 19.32
N THR A 380 -1.69 -11.63 18.37
CA THR A 380 -1.40 -11.77 16.94
C THR A 380 -0.18 -10.99 16.47
N GLY A 381 0.48 -10.25 17.39
CA GLY A 381 1.70 -9.50 17.17
C GLY A 381 1.51 -8.06 16.68
N TYR A 382 0.29 -7.52 16.71
CA TYR A 382 0.03 -6.12 16.41
C TYR A 382 0.34 -5.23 17.60
N VAL A 383 0.94 -4.07 17.35
CA VAL A 383 1.32 -3.13 18.40
C VAL A 383 0.07 -2.53 19.06
N ILE A 384 0.05 -2.58 20.40
CA ILE A 384 -1.02 -1.99 21.22
C ILE A 384 -0.77 -0.48 21.34
N VAL A 385 -1.80 0.31 21.06
CA VAL A 385 -1.76 1.78 21.14
C VAL A 385 -2.86 2.34 22.00
N LYS A 386 -2.62 3.53 22.55
CA LYS A 386 -3.56 4.29 23.36
C LYS A 386 -4.41 5.21 22.49
N GLU A 387 -5.57 5.58 23.02
CA GLU A 387 -6.42 6.59 22.38
C GLU A 387 -6.03 8.02 22.75
N ARG A 388 -5.30 8.22 23.85
CA ARG A 388 -4.86 9.55 24.31
C ARG A 388 -3.44 9.51 24.90
N PRO A 389 -2.44 10.18 24.30
CA PRO A 389 -2.49 10.71 22.93
C PRO A 389 -2.68 9.59 21.92
N TYR A 390 -3.44 9.87 20.84
CA TYR A 390 -3.80 8.83 19.87
C TYR A 390 -2.56 8.21 19.21
N GLY A 391 -2.53 6.90 19.19
CA GLY A 391 -1.45 6.13 18.56
C GLY A 391 -0.20 5.94 19.43
N MET A 392 -0.13 6.49 20.65
CA MET A 392 1.00 6.22 21.55
C MET A 392 0.96 4.76 22.02
N THR A 393 2.09 4.06 21.93
CA THR A 393 2.25 2.68 22.42
C THR A 393 2.26 2.64 23.96
N THR A 394 2.48 1.48 24.54
CA THR A 394 2.70 1.33 25.99
C THR A 394 3.99 2.04 26.44
N ARG A 395 4.95 2.25 25.52
CA ARG A 395 6.17 3.02 25.78
C ARG A 395 5.94 4.52 25.51
N LYS A 396 6.23 5.36 26.51
CA LYS A 396 6.14 6.82 26.41
C LYS A 396 7.02 7.37 25.26
N GLY A 397 6.46 8.27 24.45
CA GLY A 397 7.15 8.91 23.32
C GLY A 397 7.26 8.03 22.07
N VAL A 398 6.81 6.76 22.12
CA VAL A 398 6.79 5.86 20.97
C VAL A 398 5.34 5.71 20.49
N PHE A 399 5.12 5.96 19.22
CA PHE A 399 3.82 5.90 18.53
C PHE A 399 3.83 4.84 17.45
N ALA A 400 2.66 4.31 17.08
CA ALA A 400 2.53 3.37 15.98
C ALA A 400 1.23 3.61 15.21
N GLY A 401 1.22 3.26 13.93
CA GLY A 401 0.03 3.41 13.09
C GLY A 401 0.16 2.68 11.75
N GLY A 402 -0.96 2.64 11.01
CA GLY A 402 -1.06 1.83 9.80
C GLY A 402 -1.16 0.34 10.10
N ASP A 403 -0.68 -0.49 9.17
CA ASP A 403 -0.87 -1.94 9.22
C ASP A 403 -0.13 -2.66 10.36
N VAL A 404 0.79 -1.99 11.05
CA VAL A 404 1.46 -2.53 12.25
C VAL A 404 0.56 -2.53 13.49
N VAL A 405 -0.50 -1.73 13.47
CA VAL A 405 -1.52 -1.61 14.54
C VAL A 405 -2.85 -2.23 14.08
N HIS A 406 -3.27 -1.90 12.86
CA HIS A 406 -4.53 -2.36 12.28
C HIS A 406 -4.27 -3.49 11.29
N ARG A 407 -5.25 -4.36 11.09
CA ARG A 407 -5.12 -5.39 10.05
C ARG A 407 -4.96 -4.74 8.68
N PRO A 408 -4.07 -5.28 7.80
CA PRO A 408 -3.81 -4.70 6.48
C PRO A 408 -5.09 -4.52 5.66
N HIS A 409 -5.24 -3.33 5.08
CA HIS A 409 -6.38 -3.02 4.22
C HIS A 409 -5.95 -2.30 2.94
N THR A 410 -5.91 -0.97 2.97
CA THR A 410 -5.64 -0.14 1.79
C THR A 410 -4.69 0.99 2.16
N VAL A 411 -4.02 1.52 1.12
CA VAL A 411 -3.11 2.67 1.26
C VAL A 411 -3.78 3.83 2.00
N VAL A 412 -4.99 4.22 1.60
CA VAL A 412 -5.70 5.36 2.18
C VAL A 412 -6.16 5.11 3.63
N LEU A 413 -6.41 3.87 4.04
CA LEU A 413 -6.72 3.56 5.44
C LEU A 413 -5.49 3.65 6.33
N ALA A 414 -4.32 3.23 5.82
CA ALA A 414 -3.05 3.45 6.52
C ALA A 414 -2.75 4.96 6.65
N MET A 415 -3.04 5.76 5.62
CA MET A 415 -2.94 7.22 5.67
C MET A 415 -3.89 7.83 6.71
N LYS A 416 -5.16 7.38 6.76
CA LYS A 416 -6.12 7.84 7.77
C LYS A 416 -5.61 7.65 9.19
N ALA A 417 -5.17 6.45 9.52
CA ALA A 417 -4.60 6.14 10.82
C ALA A 417 -3.37 7.03 11.12
N ALA A 418 -2.47 7.17 10.14
CA ALA A 418 -1.27 7.98 10.25
C ALA A 418 -1.56 9.46 10.54
N LYS A 419 -2.57 10.04 9.90
CA LYS A 419 -2.97 11.45 10.16
C LYS A 419 -3.43 11.68 11.60
N GLN A 420 -4.18 10.74 12.16
CA GLN A 420 -4.59 10.80 13.56
C GLN A 420 -3.39 10.67 14.51
N VAL A 421 -2.45 9.79 14.18
CA VAL A 421 -1.22 9.62 14.98
C VAL A 421 -0.32 10.84 14.87
N ALA A 422 -0.19 11.47 13.72
CA ALA A 422 0.59 12.70 13.54
C ALA A 422 0.07 13.83 14.46
N ALA A 423 -1.25 13.98 14.57
CA ALA A 423 -1.84 14.92 15.53
C ALA A 423 -1.52 14.54 16.98
N GLY A 424 -1.57 13.26 17.34
CA GLY A 424 -1.20 12.75 18.66
C GLY A 424 0.28 13.01 19.02
N ILE A 425 1.20 12.80 18.06
CA ILE A 425 2.62 13.10 18.20
C ILE A 425 2.83 14.61 18.47
N ALA A 426 2.21 15.46 17.65
CA ALA A 426 2.34 16.89 17.78
C ALA A 426 1.89 17.37 19.17
N GLN A 427 0.70 16.94 19.62
CA GLN A 427 0.18 17.26 20.95
C GLN A 427 1.11 16.78 22.08
N TYR A 428 1.65 15.57 21.95
CA TYR A 428 2.55 15.01 22.94
C TYR A 428 3.85 15.81 23.07
N VAL A 429 4.51 16.11 21.93
CA VAL A 429 5.79 16.83 21.95
C VAL A 429 5.62 18.26 22.47
N ASP A 430 4.58 18.96 22.05
CA ASP A 430 4.29 20.32 22.55
C ASP A 430 4.05 20.30 24.08
N ALA A 431 3.28 19.31 24.58
CA ALA A 431 3.01 19.20 26.01
C ALA A 431 4.25 18.87 26.83
N VAL A 432 5.16 18.00 26.31
CA VAL A 432 6.43 17.67 27.00
C VAL A 432 7.30 18.92 27.09
N LYS A 433 7.47 19.67 26.01
CA LYS A 433 8.29 20.89 25.98
C LYS A 433 7.79 21.98 26.93
N LEU A 434 6.47 22.16 27.01
CA LEU A 434 5.86 23.09 27.97
C LEU A 434 6.09 22.72 29.44
N LEU A 435 6.40 21.45 29.73
CA LEU A 435 6.71 20.99 31.10
C LEU A 435 8.21 21.07 31.43
N GLU A 436 9.05 21.25 30.42
CA GLU A 436 10.51 21.39 30.56
C GLU A 436 10.96 22.87 30.62
N GLU A 437 10.10 23.82 30.18
CA GLU A 437 10.23 25.27 30.36
C GLU A 437 9.78 25.69 31.79
#